data_ee031b73812707fb27b092b8ce3c9a19
#
_entry.id   ee031b73812707fb27b092b8ce3c9a19
#
_cell.length_a   1.000
_cell.length_b   1.000
_cell.length_c   1.000
_cell.angle_alpha   90.00
_cell.angle_beta   90.00
_cell.angle_gamma   90.00
#
_symmetry.space_group_name_H-M   'P 1'
#
loop_
_entity.id
_entity.type
_entity.pdbx_description
1 polymer ?
#
loop_
_entity_poly.entity_id
_entity_poly.type
_entity_poly.pdbx_seq_one_letter_code
_entity_poly.pdbx_strand_id
1 'polypeptide(L)'
;MEPSDIRLRPSLPSDFETLYQIDQSCFPPGIAYGRSEMRSYLRSKGAFCLVAEAGGSTGGFIVTEQSAELAHIVTLDVLESFRRMGIGSRLLEAAEQAAAARGARLMYLETATTNKAAIALWKKHGYRETGRIKDYYGRGLDAFEMQRLLIPKSRRERLP
;
A
#
# COMPACT_ATOMS: atom_id res chain seq x y z
N MET A 1 20.16 5.83 11.39
CA MET A 1 18.74 6.22 11.48
C MET A 1 17.99 5.11 12.19
N GLU A 2 17.43 5.43 13.33
CA GLU A 2 16.76 4.43 14.16
C GLU A 2 15.31 4.23 13.72
N PRO A 3 14.73 3.01 13.89
CA PRO A 3 13.32 2.79 13.59
C PRO A 3 12.34 3.69 14.34
N SER A 4 12.76 4.21 15.51
CA SER A 4 11.98 5.16 16.29
C SER A 4 11.84 6.53 15.63
N ASP A 5 12.68 6.83 14.64
CA ASP A 5 12.67 8.12 13.94
C ASP A 5 11.70 8.15 12.75
N ILE A 6 10.97 7.05 12.51
CA ILE A 6 9.99 6.96 11.44
C ILE A 6 8.70 7.63 11.88
N ARG A 7 8.21 8.57 11.07
CA ARG A 7 6.99 9.31 11.32
C ARG A 7 6.00 9.11 10.17
N LEU A 8 4.78 8.73 10.49
CA LEU A 8 3.71 8.59 9.50
C LEU A 8 2.81 9.83 9.56
N ARG A 9 2.37 10.29 8.40
CA ARG A 9 1.43 11.40 8.28
C ARG A 9 0.57 11.27 7.03
N PRO A 10 -0.62 11.91 6.99
CA PRO A 10 -1.36 12.02 5.74
C PRO A 10 -0.56 12.79 4.69
N SER A 11 -0.75 12.45 3.43
CA SER A 11 -0.12 13.18 2.32
C SER A 11 -0.74 14.55 2.14
N LEU A 12 0.04 15.47 1.59
CA LEU A 12 -0.38 16.82 1.21
C LEU A 12 -0.28 16.95 -0.32
N PRO A 13 -1.05 17.86 -0.94
CA PRO A 13 -0.91 18.09 -2.39
C PRO A 13 0.52 18.39 -2.83
N SER A 14 1.29 19.06 -1.98
CA SER A 14 2.71 19.36 -2.24
C SER A 14 3.62 18.14 -2.27
N ASP A 15 3.16 16.99 -1.81
CA ASP A 15 3.94 15.75 -1.85
C ASP A 15 3.94 15.08 -3.23
N PHE A 16 3.07 15.48 -4.15
CA PHE A 16 2.84 14.75 -5.39
C PHE A 16 4.12 14.41 -6.14
N GLU A 17 5.00 15.39 -6.37
CA GLU A 17 6.20 15.14 -7.15
C GLU A 17 7.13 14.14 -6.48
N THR A 18 7.28 14.23 -5.16
CA THR A 18 8.07 13.27 -4.38
C THR A 18 7.49 11.86 -4.48
N LEU A 19 6.17 11.72 -4.32
CA LEU A 19 5.50 10.42 -4.41
C LEU A 19 5.63 9.83 -5.82
N TYR A 20 5.47 10.66 -6.84
CA TYR A 20 5.63 10.23 -8.22
C TYR A 20 7.05 9.70 -8.47
N GLN A 21 8.08 10.41 -8.01
CA GLN A 21 9.48 10.00 -8.19
C GLN A 21 9.79 8.71 -7.42
N ILE A 22 9.23 8.55 -6.23
CA ILE A 22 9.38 7.31 -5.46
C ILE A 22 8.79 6.12 -6.24
N ASP A 23 7.59 6.29 -6.79
CA ASP A 23 6.94 5.23 -7.56
C ASP A 23 7.76 4.85 -8.80
N GLN A 24 8.29 5.85 -9.52
CA GLN A 24 9.15 5.59 -10.68
C GLN A 24 10.41 4.80 -10.29
N SER A 25 10.95 5.02 -9.11
CA SER A 25 12.15 4.31 -8.65
C SER A 25 11.85 2.91 -8.09
N CYS A 26 10.64 2.70 -7.59
CA CYS A 26 10.25 1.41 -6.98
C CYS A 26 9.80 0.36 -8.00
N PHE A 27 9.29 0.78 -9.16
CA PHE A 27 8.70 -0.12 -10.14
C PHE A 27 9.27 0.11 -11.55
N PRO A 28 9.40 -0.96 -12.34
CA PRO A 28 9.87 -0.83 -13.72
C PRO A 28 8.83 -0.15 -14.61
N PRO A 29 9.25 0.36 -15.78
CA PRO A 29 8.31 0.85 -16.79
C PRO A 29 7.22 -0.20 -17.10
N GLY A 30 5.99 0.24 -17.21
CA GLY A 30 4.82 -0.63 -17.42
C GLY A 30 4.11 -1.02 -16.12
N ILE A 31 4.79 -0.97 -14.96
CA ILE A 31 4.18 -1.17 -13.66
C ILE A 31 4.05 0.17 -12.92
N ALA A 32 5.09 1.00 -12.96
CA ALA A 32 5.06 2.35 -12.37
C ALA A 32 3.91 3.18 -12.96
N TYR A 33 3.27 3.98 -12.13
CA TYR A 33 2.16 4.83 -12.55
C TYR A 33 2.65 6.06 -13.32
N GLY A 34 1.87 6.47 -14.33
CA GLY A 34 2.05 7.76 -14.98
C GLY A 34 1.53 8.88 -14.06
N ARG A 35 1.90 10.13 -14.37
CA ARG A 35 1.50 11.30 -13.57
C ARG A 35 -0.02 11.43 -13.47
N SER A 36 -0.70 11.29 -14.59
CA SER A 36 -2.16 11.41 -14.66
C SER A 36 -2.85 10.31 -13.85
N GLU A 37 -2.36 9.07 -13.95
CA GLU A 37 -2.89 7.94 -13.19
C GLU A 37 -2.73 8.17 -11.69
N MET A 38 -1.53 8.55 -11.24
CA MET A 38 -1.27 8.79 -9.82
C MET A 38 -2.14 9.92 -9.29
N ARG A 39 -2.30 11.02 -10.02
CA ARG A 39 -3.20 12.11 -9.63
C ARG A 39 -4.64 11.61 -9.49
N SER A 40 -5.09 10.79 -10.43
CA SER A 40 -6.43 10.22 -10.41
C SER A 40 -6.65 9.38 -9.14
N TYR A 41 -5.71 8.51 -8.80
CA TYR A 41 -5.81 7.71 -7.58
C TYR A 41 -5.81 8.58 -6.32
N LEU A 42 -4.91 9.55 -6.23
CA LEU A 42 -4.82 10.41 -5.04
C LEU A 42 -6.05 11.30 -4.83
N ARG A 43 -6.77 11.63 -5.91
CA ARG A 43 -7.97 12.47 -5.89
C ARG A 43 -9.27 11.70 -5.88
N SER A 44 -9.25 10.39 -6.04
CA SER A 44 -10.47 9.60 -6.12
C SER A 44 -11.25 9.67 -4.81
N LYS A 45 -12.58 9.55 -4.92
CA LYS A 45 -13.45 9.50 -3.75
C LYS A 45 -13.11 8.26 -2.91
N GLY A 46 -12.91 8.46 -1.62
CA GLY A 46 -12.53 7.38 -0.72
C GLY A 46 -11.03 7.08 -0.69
N ALA A 47 -10.20 7.82 -1.45
CA ALA A 47 -8.76 7.67 -1.41
C ALA A 47 -8.17 8.31 -0.16
N PHE A 48 -7.18 7.66 0.41
CA PHE A 48 -6.31 8.27 1.41
C PHE A 48 -4.87 7.77 1.21
N CYS A 49 -3.92 8.64 1.54
CA CYS A 49 -2.51 8.34 1.36
C CYS A 49 -1.76 8.68 2.65
N LEU A 50 -0.96 7.74 3.12
CA LEU A 50 -0.07 7.93 4.26
C LEU A 50 1.37 7.97 3.76
N VAL A 51 2.14 8.91 4.28
CA VAL A 51 3.54 9.12 3.94
C VAL A 51 4.40 8.79 5.15
N ALA A 52 5.50 8.09 4.93
CA ALA A 52 6.48 7.79 5.95
C ALA A 52 7.71 8.67 5.77
N GLU A 53 8.06 9.42 6.81
CA GLU A 53 9.26 10.23 6.88
C GLU A 53 10.27 9.62 7.84
N ALA A 54 11.52 9.68 7.47
CA ALA A 54 12.63 9.25 8.30
C ALA A 54 13.81 10.18 8.08
N GLY A 55 14.35 10.77 9.15
CA GLY A 55 15.46 11.71 9.05
C GLY A 55 15.14 12.95 8.21
N GLY A 56 13.90 13.43 8.22
CA GLY A 56 13.48 14.61 7.46
C GLY A 56 13.22 14.36 5.98
N SER A 57 13.32 13.12 5.52
CA SER A 57 13.08 12.74 4.11
C SER A 57 11.93 11.77 4.00
N THR A 58 11.20 11.83 2.87
CA THR A 58 10.14 10.86 2.58
C THR A 58 10.77 9.55 2.11
N GLY A 59 10.51 8.47 2.85
CA GLY A 59 11.06 7.15 2.56
C GLY A 59 10.08 6.18 1.91
N GLY A 60 8.79 6.48 1.97
CA GLY A 60 7.76 5.60 1.39
C GLY A 60 6.37 6.16 1.58
N PHE A 61 5.39 5.49 0.97
CA PHE A 61 3.98 5.87 1.08
C PHE A 61 3.08 4.71 0.71
N ILE A 62 1.82 4.81 1.12
CA ILE A 62 0.77 3.86 0.75
C ILE A 62 -0.46 4.65 0.31
N VAL A 63 -1.06 4.23 -0.80
CA VAL A 63 -2.33 4.79 -1.29
C VAL A 63 -3.40 3.71 -1.19
N THR A 64 -4.52 4.07 -0.57
CA THR A 64 -5.66 3.18 -0.39
C THR A 64 -6.92 3.87 -0.90
N GLU A 65 -7.77 3.12 -1.60
CA GLU A 65 -9.10 3.57 -1.99
C GLU A 65 -10.13 2.74 -1.23
N GLN A 66 -11.11 3.39 -0.64
CA GLN A 66 -12.15 2.70 0.10
C GLN A 66 -13.53 2.98 -0.47
N SER A 67 -14.29 1.91 -0.70
CA SER A 67 -15.69 1.96 -1.09
C SER A 67 -16.46 1.05 -0.15
N ALA A 68 -17.23 1.66 0.76
CA ALA A 68 -17.99 0.94 1.79
C ALA A 68 -17.10 -0.02 2.59
N GLU A 69 -17.36 -1.32 2.54
CA GLU A 69 -16.66 -2.34 3.32
C GLU A 69 -15.36 -2.85 2.65
N LEU A 70 -15.04 -2.36 1.44
CA LEU A 70 -13.87 -2.79 0.69
C LEU A 70 -12.81 -1.69 0.66
N ALA A 71 -11.58 -2.04 0.99
CA ALA A 71 -10.43 -1.15 0.86
C ALA A 71 -9.41 -1.77 -0.10
N HIS A 72 -9.04 -1.02 -1.11
CA HIS A 72 -8.07 -1.42 -2.13
C HIS A 72 -6.74 -0.73 -1.89
N ILE A 73 -5.68 -1.51 -1.72
CA ILE A 73 -4.33 -0.95 -1.70
C ILE A 73 -3.92 -0.72 -3.15
N VAL A 74 -3.84 0.55 -3.55
CA VAL A 74 -3.43 0.94 -4.89
C VAL A 74 -1.94 0.72 -5.08
N THR A 75 -1.13 1.16 -4.12
CA THR A 75 0.31 0.96 -4.13
C THR A 75 0.90 1.12 -2.73
N LEU A 76 2.00 0.44 -2.49
CA LEU A 76 2.84 0.58 -1.31
C LEU A 76 4.29 0.64 -1.79
N ASP A 77 4.90 1.80 -1.60
CA ASP A 77 6.23 2.09 -2.12
C ASP A 77 7.18 2.43 -0.98
N VAL A 78 8.35 1.79 -0.96
CA VAL A 78 9.43 2.12 -0.03
C VAL A 78 10.72 2.24 -0.82
N LEU A 79 11.39 3.38 -0.72
CA LEU A 79 12.69 3.59 -1.37
C LEU A 79 13.70 2.56 -0.89
N GLU A 80 14.56 2.11 -1.79
CA GLU A 80 15.55 1.08 -1.50
C GLU A 80 16.42 1.45 -0.28
N SER A 81 16.86 2.70 -0.21
CA SER A 81 17.68 3.20 0.90
C SER A 81 16.96 3.21 2.26
N PHE A 82 15.63 3.10 2.25
CA PHE A 82 14.80 3.08 3.47
C PHE A 82 14.23 1.70 3.76
N ARG A 83 14.57 0.68 2.97
CA ARG A 83 14.11 -0.69 3.22
C ARG A 83 14.82 -1.29 4.45
N ARG A 84 14.23 -2.36 5.00
CA ARG A 84 14.69 -3.04 6.22
C ARG A 84 14.61 -2.21 7.50
N MET A 85 13.88 -1.09 7.45
CA MET A 85 13.58 -0.26 8.63
C MET A 85 12.17 -0.49 9.17
N GLY A 86 11.40 -1.37 8.54
CA GLY A 86 10.03 -1.64 8.93
C GLY A 86 9.01 -0.62 8.41
N ILE A 87 9.39 0.25 7.48
CA ILE A 87 8.50 1.30 6.93
C ILE A 87 7.29 0.68 6.23
N GLY A 88 7.51 -0.33 5.38
CA GLY A 88 6.42 -0.99 4.67
C GLY A 88 5.39 -1.59 5.61
N SER A 89 5.84 -2.30 6.64
CA SER A 89 4.96 -2.88 7.66
C SER A 89 4.19 -1.81 8.43
N ARG A 90 4.84 -0.72 8.81
CA ARG A 90 4.18 0.38 9.54
C ARG A 90 3.15 1.10 8.70
N LEU A 91 3.46 1.37 7.43
CA LEU A 91 2.50 1.96 6.49
C LEU A 91 1.29 1.06 6.29
N LEU A 92 1.53 -0.23 6.08
CA LEU A 92 0.46 -1.20 5.88
C LEU A 92 -0.45 -1.31 7.10
N GLU A 93 0.12 -1.45 8.28
CA GLU A 93 -0.64 -1.53 9.53
C GLU A 93 -1.47 -0.27 9.78
N ALA A 94 -0.89 0.90 9.54
CA ALA A 94 -1.59 2.17 9.70
C ALA A 94 -2.75 2.31 8.70
N ALA A 95 -2.54 1.89 7.45
CA ALA A 95 -3.59 1.89 6.44
C ALA A 95 -4.72 0.92 6.78
N GLU A 96 -4.39 -0.26 7.29
CA GLU A 96 -5.38 -1.25 7.74
C GLU A 96 -6.23 -0.70 8.89
N GLN A 97 -5.60 -0.07 9.87
CA GLN A 97 -6.30 0.56 11.00
C GLN A 97 -7.22 1.69 10.53
N ALA A 98 -6.72 2.55 9.63
CA ALA A 98 -7.52 3.64 9.09
C ALA A 98 -8.72 3.12 8.28
N ALA A 99 -8.51 2.11 7.45
CA ALA A 99 -9.58 1.50 6.67
C ALA A 99 -10.64 0.84 7.56
N ALA A 100 -10.22 0.08 8.57
CA ALA A 100 -11.12 -0.55 9.52
C ALA A 100 -11.94 0.48 10.30
N ALA A 101 -11.32 1.58 10.72
CA ALA A 101 -12.00 2.68 11.42
C ALA A 101 -13.08 3.34 10.55
N ARG A 102 -12.92 3.28 9.22
CA ARG A 102 -13.89 3.79 8.24
C ARG A 102 -14.90 2.74 7.78
N GLY A 103 -14.89 1.56 8.38
CA GLY A 103 -15.86 0.50 8.13
C GLY A 103 -15.42 -0.56 7.11
N ALA A 104 -14.19 -0.56 6.68
CA ALA A 104 -13.69 -1.61 5.79
C ALA A 104 -13.63 -2.95 6.53
N ARG A 105 -14.06 -4.01 5.85
CA ARG A 105 -14.03 -5.39 6.36
C ARG A 105 -13.06 -6.27 5.59
N LEU A 106 -12.72 -5.87 4.39
CA LEU A 106 -11.80 -6.58 3.51
C LEU A 106 -10.81 -5.59 2.91
N MET A 107 -9.55 -5.97 2.90
CA MET A 107 -8.51 -5.22 2.22
C MET A 107 -7.87 -6.11 1.15
N TYR A 108 -7.71 -5.59 -0.07
CA TYR A 108 -7.21 -6.36 -1.19
C TYR A 108 -6.23 -5.55 -2.04
N LEU A 109 -5.46 -6.27 -2.84
CA LEU A 109 -4.43 -5.69 -3.71
C LEU A 109 -4.15 -6.60 -4.90
N GLU A 110 -3.46 -6.04 -5.91
CA GLU A 110 -2.81 -6.79 -6.97
C GLU A 110 -1.30 -6.56 -6.85
N THR A 111 -0.53 -7.62 -7.08
CA THR A 111 0.93 -7.56 -7.00
C THR A 111 1.55 -8.38 -8.13
N ALA A 112 2.62 -7.88 -8.74
CA ALA A 112 3.29 -8.61 -9.81
C ALA A 112 3.76 -9.98 -9.29
N THR A 113 3.52 -11.03 -10.07
CA THR A 113 3.90 -12.40 -9.68
C THR A 113 5.41 -12.56 -9.49
N THR A 114 6.18 -11.65 -10.06
CA THR A 114 7.65 -11.63 -9.97
C THR A 114 8.18 -10.82 -8.79
N ASN A 115 7.33 -10.04 -8.13
CA ASN A 115 7.75 -9.20 -6.99
C ASN A 115 7.76 -10.01 -5.70
N LYS A 116 8.79 -10.81 -5.53
CA LYS A 116 8.91 -11.74 -4.39
C LYS A 116 8.97 -11.01 -3.04
N ALA A 117 9.64 -9.88 -2.98
CA ALA A 117 9.76 -9.11 -1.75
C ALA A 117 8.39 -8.57 -1.28
N ALA A 118 7.61 -8.03 -2.21
CA ALA A 118 6.26 -7.55 -1.91
C ALA A 118 5.35 -8.70 -1.47
N ILE A 119 5.36 -9.82 -2.21
CA ILE A 119 4.57 -11.00 -1.87
C ILE A 119 4.90 -11.50 -0.47
N ALA A 120 6.16 -11.54 -0.09
CA ALA A 120 6.59 -11.93 1.25
C ALA A 120 6.04 -10.99 2.33
N LEU A 121 6.05 -9.67 2.06
CA LEU A 121 5.48 -8.67 2.97
C LEU A 121 3.97 -8.90 3.14
N TRP A 122 3.24 -9.05 2.03
CA TRP A 122 1.80 -9.29 2.07
C TRP A 122 1.46 -10.55 2.87
N LYS A 123 2.15 -11.66 2.62
CA LYS A 123 1.93 -12.92 3.35
C LYS A 123 2.24 -12.80 4.83
N LYS A 124 3.30 -12.09 5.18
CA LYS A 124 3.66 -11.83 6.58
C LYS A 124 2.53 -11.11 7.32
N HIS A 125 1.79 -10.24 6.64
CA HIS A 125 0.68 -9.47 7.22
C HIS A 125 -0.67 -10.16 7.06
N GLY A 126 -0.70 -11.43 6.67
CA GLY A 126 -1.93 -12.24 6.64
C GLY A 126 -2.72 -12.13 5.35
N TYR A 127 -2.17 -11.54 4.29
CA TYR A 127 -2.79 -11.55 2.97
C TYR A 127 -2.63 -12.91 2.32
N ARG A 128 -3.69 -13.39 1.69
CA ARG A 128 -3.71 -14.67 0.98
C ARG A 128 -4.00 -14.44 -0.50
N GLU A 129 -3.36 -15.25 -1.34
CA GLU A 129 -3.63 -15.26 -2.77
C GLU A 129 -5.04 -15.78 -3.02
N THR A 130 -5.83 -15.01 -3.76
CA THR A 130 -7.21 -15.36 -4.10
C THR A 130 -7.44 -15.51 -5.60
N GLY A 131 -6.47 -15.10 -6.41
CA GLY A 131 -6.57 -15.22 -7.85
C GLY A 131 -5.29 -14.79 -8.56
N ARG A 132 -5.29 -15.01 -9.87
CA ARG A 132 -4.22 -14.58 -10.76
C ARG A 132 -4.85 -13.90 -11.97
N ILE A 133 -4.34 -12.71 -12.28
CA ILE A 133 -4.83 -11.92 -13.41
C ILE A 133 -3.73 -11.90 -14.48
N LYS A 134 -4.00 -12.60 -15.59
CA LYS A 134 -3.05 -12.67 -16.70
C LYS A 134 -2.89 -11.30 -17.35
N ASP A 135 -1.64 -10.97 -17.67
CA ASP A 135 -1.28 -9.74 -18.38
C ASP A 135 -1.79 -8.44 -17.71
N TYR A 136 -1.94 -8.45 -16.39
CA TYR A 136 -2.48 -7.30 -15.63
C TYR A 136 -1.67 -6.02 -15.84
N TYR A 137 -0.35 -6.13 -15.85
CA TYR A 137 0.56 -4.98 -16.04
C TYR A 137 1.01 -4.83 -17.49
N GLY A 138 0.56 -5.71 -18.37
CA GLY A 138 0.96 -5.76 -19.75
C GLY A 138 1.31 -7.19 -20.14
N ARG A 139 1.62 -7.42 -21.41
CA ARG A 139 1.85 -8.75 -21.96
C ARG A 139 2.97 -9.48 -21.21
N GLY A 140 2.65 -10.64 -20.64
CA GLY A 140 3.60 -11.46 -19.88
C GLY A 140 3.82 -11.01 -18.45
N LEU A 141 3.12 -9.96 -18.00
CA LEU A 141 3.25 -9.41 -16.65
C LEU A 141 1.97 -9.66 -15.85
N ASP A 142 1.88 -10.84 -15.25
CA ASP A 142 0.71 -11.27 -14.47
C ASP A 142 0.72 -10.66 -13.07
N ALA A 143 -0.46 -10.56 -12.47
CA ALA A 143 -0.62 -10.20 -11.07
C ALA A 143 -1.24 -11.34 -10.28
N PHE A 144 -0.86 -11.45 -9.00
CA PHE A 144 -1.66 -12.12 -8.01
C PHE A 144 -2.64 -11.12 -7.42
N GLU A 145 -3.87 -11.55 -7.21
CA GLU A 145 -4.84 -10.87 -6.36
C GLU A 145 -4.70 -11.44 -4.96
N MET A 146 -4.57 -10.59 -3.97
CA MET A 146 -4.40 -10.99 -2.58
C MET A 146 -5.35 -10.21 -1.70
N GLN A 147 -5.80 -10.81 -0.60
CA GLN A 147 -6.74 -10.16 0.30
C GLN A 147 -6.58 -10.62 1.75
N ARG A 148 -7.04 -9.76 2.64
CA ARG A 148 -7.09 -9.99 4.07
C ARG A 148 -8.39 -9.47 4.65
N LEU A 149 -9.03 -10.27 5.50
CA LEU A 149 -10.18 -9.83 6.29
C LEU A 149 -9.69 -8.93 7.44
N LEU A 150 -10.33 -7.77 7.57
CA LEU A 150 -10.10 -6.85 8.67
C LEU A 150 -11.17 -7.10 9.73
N ILE A 151 -10.79 -7.77 10.82
CA ILE A 151 -11.71 -8.08 11.90
C ILE A 151 -11.61 -6.96 12.93
N PRO A 152 -12.71 -6.19 13.20
CA PRO A 152 -12.71 -5.16 14.23
C PRO A 152 -12.31 -5.74 15.59
N LYS A 153 -11.52 -4.99 16.36
CA LYS A 153 -11.03 -5.40 17.68
C LYS A 153 -12.19 -5.82 18.60
N SER A 154 -13.31 -5.12 18.56
CA SER A 154 -14.52 -5.43 19.33
C SER A 154 -15.14 -6.80 19.00
N ARG A 155 -14.92 -7.33 17.79
CA ARG A 155 -15.38 -8.66 17.41
C ARG A 155 -14.39 -9.75 17.81
N ARG A 156 -13.09 -9.44 17.85
CA ARG A 156 -12.07 -10.38 18.33
C ARG A 156 -12.27 -10.74 19.80
N GLU A 157 -12.74 -9.78 20.59
CA GLU A 157 -13.04 -9.97 22.01
C GLU A 157 -14.30 -10.79 22.25
N ARG A 158 -15.15 -10.95 21.23
CA ARG A 158 -16.42 -11.70 21.32
C ARG A 158 -16.35 -13.12 20.79
N LEU A 159 -15.21 -13.50 20.20
CA LEU A 159 -15.01 -14.88 19.74
C LEU A 159 -14.60 -15.74 20.93
N PRO A 160 -15.27 -16.89 21.16
CA PRO A 160 -14.91 -17.83 22.23
C PRO A 160 -13.52 -18.44 22.04
#